data_75f112f549ff972a065f68a6978b9be6
#
_entry.id   75f112f549ff972a065f68a6978b9be6
#
_cell.length_a   1.000
_cell.length_b   1.000
_cell.length_c   1.000
_cell.angle_alpha   90.00
_cell.angle_beta   90.00
_cell.angle_gamma   90.00
#
_symmetry.space_group_name_H-M   'P 1'
#
loop_
_entity.id
_entity.type
_entity.pdbx_description
1 polymer ?
#
loop_
_entity_poly.entity_id
_entity_poly.type
_entity_poly.pdbx_seq_one_letter_code
_entity_poly.pdbx_strand_id
1 'polypeptide(L)'
;LSPEQVSDLVELLKSPPAGEEAFLVELLTERVPPGVDEAAYVKAGFLSALAKGEASCDLIDREHAIRLLGDMHGGYNIATLVGLLDDEALGAHAARELKQTLLVFDAFHDVVELAKGGSSNAQAVLESWAAGEWFTDRPEVPEFLKVVVFKVTGETNTDDLSPAPDAWSRPDIPLHALAMFKMPRDGIEPDAPSVTGPLKQIEAIKEKGLPVAFVGDVVGTGSSRKSATNSVLWYFGEDTPGIPNKRAGGVCIGGKVAPIFYNTMEDAGA
;
A
#
# COMPACT_ATOMS: atom_id res chain seq x y z
N LEU A 1 5.40 3.77 -15.99
CA LEU A 1 5.93 4.90 -16.77
C LEU A 1 7.45 4.78 -16.89
N SER A 2 8.02 5.18 -18.05
CA SER A 2 9.47 5.30 -18.21
C SER A 2 9.99 6.58 -17.53
N PRO A 3 11.32 6.71 -17.27
CA PRO A 3 11.90 7.93 -16.72
C PRO A 3 11.59 9.20 -17.54
N GLU A 4 11.58 9.09 -18.86
CA GLU A 4 11.23 10.19 -19.77
C GLU A 4 9.77 10.59 -19.60
N GLN A 5 8.85 9.60 -19.54
CA GLN A 5 7.43 9.86 -19.32
C GLN A 5 7.16 10.48 -17.94
N VAL A 6 7.94 10.12 -16.92
CA VAL A 6 7.83 10.76 -15.59
C VAL A 6 8.37 12.18 -15.65
N SER A 7 9.44 12.44 -16.41
CA SER A 7 9.94 13.81 -16.63
C SER A 7 8.90 14.68 -17.33
N ASP A 8 8.25 14.17 -18.37
CA ASP A 8 7.16 14.87 -19.06
C ASP A 8 5.95 15.11 -18.10
N LEU A 9 5.62 14.12 -17.28
CA LEU A 9 4.57 14.23 -16.26
C LEU A 9 4.89 15.35 -15.25
N VAL A 10 6.13 15.44 -14.79
CA VAL A 10 6.58 16.51 -13.87
C VAL A 10 6.40 17.90 -14.51
N GLU A 11 6.71 18.07 -15.80
CA GLU A 11 6.45 19.34 -16.48
C GLU A 11 4.94 19.65 -16.61
N LEU A 12 4.12 18.65 -16.87
CA LEU A 12 2.65 18.81 -16.88
C LEU A 12 2.10 19.18 -15.50
N LEU A 13 2.63 18.62 -14.42
CA LEU A 13 2.23 18.94 -13.05
C LEU A 13 2.53 20.40 -12.66
N LYS A 14 3.58 20.99 -13.21
CA LYS A 14 3.92 22.41 -12.98
C LYS A 14 2.96 23.37 -13.71
N SER A 15 2.34 22.92 -14.80
CA SER A 15 1.39 23.72 -15.59
C SER A 15 0.32 22.77 -16.18
N PRO A 16 -0.62 22.30 -15.36
CA PRO A 16 -1.58 21.28 -15.79
C PRO A 16 -2.58 21.81 -16.78
N PRO A 17 -2.99 21.03 -17.80
CA PRO A 17 -4.15 21.31 -18.60
C PRO A 17 -5.41 21.34 -17.72
N ALA A 18 -6.32 22.28 -18.01
CA ALA A 18 -7.54 22.43 -17.23
C ALA A 18 -8.39 21.16 -17.24
N GLY A 19 -8.73 20.66 -16.05
CA GLY A 19 -9.54 19.45 -15.84
C GLY A 19 -8.74 18.15 -15.75
N GLU A 20 -7.42 18.19 -15.92
CA GLU A 20 -6.55 17.00 -15.84
C GLU A 20 -5.77 16.93 -14.51
N GLU A 21 -5.94 17.91 -13.62
CA GLU A 21 -5.16 18.10 -12.41
C GLU A 21 -5.13 16.83 -11.53
N ALA A 22 -6.31 16.30 -11.21
CA ALA A 22 -6.43 15.10 -10.36
C ALA A 22 -5.82 13.87 -11.02
N PHE A 23 -5.98 13.72 -12.33
CA PHE A 23 -5.44 12.61 -13.09
C PHE A 23 -3.91 12.64 -13.14
N LEU A 24 -3.29 13.84 -13.29
CA LEU A 24 -1.84 13.97 -13.28
C LEU A 24 -1.24 13.63 -11.91
N VAL A 25 -1.91 14.04 -10.82
CA VAL A 25 -1.48 13.64 -9.46
C VAL A 25 -1.61 12.13 -9.29
N GLU A 26 -2.73 11.52 -9.70
CA GLU A 26 -2.91 10.06 -9.68
C GLU A 26 -1.82 9.35 -10.49
N LEU A 27 -1.49 9.82 -11.67
CA LEU A 27 -0.40 9.24 -12.46
C LEU A 27 0.94 9.25 -11.72
N LEU A 28 1.29 10.35 -11.06
CA LEU A 28 2.54 10.43 -10.29
C LEU A 28 2.51 9.51 -9.07
N THR A 29 1.41 9.49 -8.32
CA THR A 29 1.29 8.72 -7.07
C THR A 29 1.13 7.25 -7.33
N GLU A 30 0.23 6.86 -8.25
CA GLU A 30 -0.21 5.48 -8.43
C GLU A 30 0.46 4.75 -9.62
N ARG A 31 1.00 5.49 -10.62
CA ARG A 31 1.59 4.88 -11.83
C ARG A 31 3.11 5.01 -11.92
N VAL A 32 3.72 5.71 -10.96
CA VAL A 32 5.16 5.70 -10.72
C VAL A 32 5.39 5.02 -9.37
N PRO A 33 5.69 3.71 -9.35
CA PRO A 33 5.89 2.96 -8.12
C PRO A 33 6.99 3.58 -7.26
N PRO A 34 6.92 3.44 -5.93
CA PRO A 34 7.96 3.94 -5.02
C PRO A 34 9.21 3.04 -4.99
N GLY A 35 9.44 2.26 -6.03
CA GLY A 35 10.49 1.26 -6.14
C GLY A 35 11.90 1.81 -6.34
N VAL A 36 12.82 0.92 -6.68
CA VAL A 36 14.24 1.22 -6.94
C VAL A 36 14.45 1.13 -8.46
N ASP A 37 13.99 2.09 -9.19
CA ASP A 37 14.16 2.21 -10.63
C ASP A 37 14.38 3.69 -11.06
N GLU A 38 14.78 3.91 -12.29
CA GLU A 38 15.10 5.26 -12.79
C GLU A 38 13.88 6.20 -12.78
N ALA A 39 12.67 5.68 -13.03
CA ALA A 39 11.44 6.48 -12.99
C ALA A 39 11.13 6.94 -11.55
N ALA A 40 11.37 6.08 -10.56
CA ALA A 40 11.24 6.43 -9.16
C ALA A 40 12.26 7.48 -8.71
N TYR A 41 13.48 7.46 -9.25
CA TYR A 41 14.46 8.54 -8.99
C TYR A 41 13.98 9.89 -9.52
N VAL A 42 13.39 9.95 -10.70
CA VAL A 42 12.82 11.19 -11.26
C VAL A 42 11.70 11.71 -10.37
N LYS A 43 10.76 10.84 -9.95
CA LYS A 43 9.70 11.17 -8.98
C LYS A 43 10.28 11.71 -7.69
N ALA A 44 11.24 11.02 -7.08
CA ALA A 44 11.86 11.43 -5.83
C ALA A 44 12.59 12.77 -5.95
N GLY A 45 13.29 13.02 -7.06
CA GLY A 45 13.95 14.29 -7.34
C GLY A 45 12.97 15.47 -7.39
N PHE A 46 11.85 15.30 -8.07
CA PHE A 46 10.79 16.31 -8.11
C PHE A 46 10.17 16.56 -6.73
N LEU A 47 9.79 15.50 -6.01
CA LEU A 47 9.24 15.62 -4.66
C LEU A 47 10.23 16.26 -3.68
N SER A 48 11.52 15.95 -3.79
CA SER A 48 12.58 16.58 -3.01
C SER A 48 12.69 18.08 -3.27
N ALA A 49 12.64 18.47 -4.54
CA ALA A 49 12.67 19.89 -4.93
C ALA A 49 11.45 20.67 -4.40
N LEU A 50 10.24 20.04 -4.43
CA LEU A 50 9.04 20.60 -3.82
C LEU A 50 9.19 20.74 -2.30
N ALA A 51 9.59 19.68 -1.62
CA ALA A 51 9.74 19.65 -0.17
C ALA A 51 10.73 20.71 0.34
N LYS A 52 11.82 20.93 -0.39
CA LYS A 52 12.83 21.97 -0.07
C LYS A 52 12.40 23.38 -0.47
N GLY A 53 11.35 23.53 -1.27
CA GLY A 53 10.93 24.82 -1.82
C GLY A 53 11.79 25.28 -3.02
N GLU A 54 12.54 24.40 -3.64
CA GLU A 54 13.36 24.64 -4.84
C GLU A 54 12.51 24.58 -6.11
N ALA A 55 11.32 23.98 -6.02
CA ALA A 55 10.29 23.97 -7.06
C ALA A 55 8.92 24.30 -6.45
N SER A 56 7.95 24.63 -7.30
CA SER A 56 6.56 24.86 -6.90
C SER A 56 5.62 24.04 -7.80
N CYS A 57 4.51 23.59 -7.19
CA CYS A 57 3.42 22.93 -7.88
C CYS A 57 2.14 23.23 -7.09
N ASP A 58 1.11 23.76 -7.75
CA ASP A 58 -0.13 24.09 -7.09
C ASP A 58 -0.93 22.84 -6.65
N LEU A 59 -0.61 21.67 -7.23
CA LEU A 59 -1.31 20.40 -6.96
C LEU A 59 -0.68 19.58 -5.83
N ILE A 60 0.60 19.82 -5.53
CA ILE A 60 1.36 19.08 -4.53
C ILE A 60 2.14 20.11 -3.70
N ASP A 61 1.67 20.37 -2.50
CA ASP A 61 2.36 21.24 -1.56
C ASP A 61 3.58 20.53 -0.90
N ARG A 62 4.32 21.27 -0.08
CA ARG A 62 5.54 20.78 0.55
C ARG A 62 5.28 19.63 1.54
N GLU A 63 4.18 19.68 2.29
CA GLU A 63 3.80 18.62 3.24
C GLU A 63 3.40 17.35 2.51
N HIS A 64 2.62 17.48 1.44
CA HIS A 64 2.24 16.35 0.59
C HIS A 64 3.47 15.72 -0.07
N ALA A 65 4.42 16.54 -0.55
CA ALA A 65 5.68 16.04 -1.11
C ALA A 65 6.51 15.26 -0.08
N ILE A 66 6.57 15.72 1.18
CA ILE A 66 7.25 15.01 2.29
C ILE A 66 6.58 13.66 2.55
N ARG A 67 5.26 13.61 2.60
CA ARG A 67 4.52 12.35 2.79
C ARG A 67 4.80 11.37 1.66
N LEU A 68 4.74 11.81 0.41
CA LEU A 68 5.06 10.96 -0.74
C LEU A 68 6.53 10.49 -0.76
N LEU A 69 7.47 11.30 -0.23
CA LEU A 69 8.84 10.86 -0.02
C LEU A 69 8.96 9.77 1.06
N GLY A 70 8.12 9.83 2.10
CA GLY A 70 8.05 8.79 3.12
C GLY A 70 7.66 7.42 2.57
N ASP A 71 6.81 7.39 1.54
CA ASP A 71 6.37 6.17 0.86
C ASP A 71 7.45 5.58 -0.10
N MET A 72 8.53 6.33 -0.41
CA MET A 72 9.55 5.88 -1.36
C MET A 72 10.50 4.84 -0.76
N HIS A 73 10.92 3.87 -1.57
CA HIS A 73 11.88 2.82 -1.20
C HIS A 73 13.25 3.10 -1.84
N GLY A 74 14.32 2.51 -1.29
CA GLY A 74 15.66 2.58 -1.89
C GLY A 74 16.60 3.63 -1.32
N GLY A 75 16.16 4.41 -0.35
CA GLY A 75 17.02 5.32 0.44
C GLY A 75 17.31 6.69 -0.18
N TYR A 76 17.02 6.93 -1.43
CA TYR A 76 17.29 8.21 -2.13
C TYR A 76 16.40 9.37 -1.63
N ASN A 77 15.35 9.09 -0.90
CA ASN A 77 14.47 10.07 -0.22
C ASN A 77 15.02 10.52 1.13
N ILE A 78 15.87 9.71 1.77
CA ILE A 78 16.31 9.86 3.16
C ILE A 78 17.04 11.18 3.40
N ALA A 79 18.00 11.52 2.53
CA ALA A 79 18.78 12.76 2.70
C ALA A 79 17.89 14.01 2.72
N THR A 80 16.80 14.03 1.95
CA THR A 80 15.83 15.13 1.95
C THR A 80 15.06 15.19 3.25
N LEU A 81 14.55 14.06 3.74
CA LEU A 81 13.81 13.99 4.98
C LEU A 81 14.68 14.37 6.19
N VAL A 82 15.92 13.87 6.25
CA VAL A 82 16.88 14.22 7.31
C VAL A 82 17.22 15.72 7.26
N GLY A 83 17.46 16.28 6.07
CA GLY A 83 17.77 17.70 5.90
C GLY A 83 16.63 18.65 6.29
N LEU A 84 15.40 18.16 6.40
CA LEU A 84 14.23 18.94 6.82
C LEU A 84 13.93 18.84 8.32
N LEU A 85 14.61 17.99 9.09
CA LEU A 85 14.31 17.79 10.52
C LEU A 85 14.39 19.09 11.35
N ASP A 86 15.25 20.02 10.98
CA ASP A 86 15.40 21.33 11.65
C ASP A 86 14.58 22.46 10.99
N ASP A 87 13.79 22.15 9.95
CA ASP A 87 12.87 23.15 9.38
C ASP A 87 11.73 23.43 10.37
N GLU A 88 11.50 24.71 10.69
CA GLU A 88 10.53 25.13 11.68
C GLU A 88 9.10 24.68 11.33
N ALA A 89 8.73 24.69 10.06
CA ALA A 89 7.39 24.36 9.59
C ALA A 89 7.24 22.86 9.25
N LEU A 90 8.29 22.24 8.72
CA LEU A 90 8.21 20.93 8.09
C LEU A 90 8.94 19.82 8.86
N GLY A 91 9.74 20.17 9.86
CA GLY A 91 10.55 19.20 10.58
C GLY A 91 9.73 18.11 11.27
N ALA A 92 8.56 18.44 11.78
CA ALA A 92 7.65 17.46 12.38
C ALA A 92 7.07 16.49 11.34
N HIS A 93 6.79 16.98 10.13
CA HIS A 93 6.32 16.13 9.01
C HIS A 93 7.44 15.18 8.55
N ALA A 94 8.66 15.69 8.37
CA ALA A 94 9.81 14.87 8.02
C ALA A 94 10.12 13.81 9.09
N ALA A 95 10.04 14.16 10.38
CA ALA A 95 10.22 13.23 11.47
C ALA A 95 9.18 12.11 11.47
N ARG A 96 7.92 12.43 11.19
CA ARG A 96 6.85 11.41 11.06
C ARG A 96 7.17 10.37 10.01
N GLU A 97 7.61 10.79 8.83
CA GLU A 97 7.96 9.86 7.75
C GLU A 97 9.22 9.04 8.08
N LEU A 98 10.24 9.66 8.68
CA LEU A 98 11.46 8.96 9.10
C LEU A 98 11.22 7.90 10.18
N LYS A 99 10.27 8.12 11.09
CA LYS A 99 9.90 7.12 12.11
C LYS A 99 9.45 5.79 11.48
N GLN A 100 8.84 5.83 10.30
CA GLN A 100 8.37 4.65 9.57
C GLN A 100 9.44 4.10 8.60
N THR A 101 10.54 4.81 8.39
CA THR A 101 11.57 4.43 7.44
C THR A 101 12.70 3.68 8.14
N LEU A 102 12.97 2.44 7.70
CA LEU A 102 13.95 1.55 8.33
C LEU A 102 15.30 1.49 7.60
N LEU A 103 15.32 1.81 6.32
CA LEU A 103 16.53 1.70 5.48
C LEU A 103 17.28 3.04 5.47
N VAL A 104 17.75 3.48 6.62
CA VAL A 104 18.42 4.78 6.77
C VAL A 104 19.94 4.70 6.63
N PHE A 105 20.56 3.52 6.74
CA PHE A 105 21.99 3.26 6.57
C PHE A 105 22.89 4.35 7.23
N ASP A 106 23.79 4.95 6.48
CA ASP A 106 24.73 5.95 6.99
C ASP A 106 24.04 7.24 7.48
N ALA A 107 22.84 7.56 6.95
CA ALA A 107 22.05 8.72 7.40
C ALA A 107 21.59 8.62 8.87
N PHE A 108 21.66 7.42 9.48
CA PHE A 108 21.45 7.27 10.93
C PHE A 108 22.37 8.18 11.73
N HIS A 109 23.65 8.28 11.34
CA HIS A 109 24.61 9.14 12.02
C HIS A 109 24.28 10.62 11.87
N ASP A 110 23.74 11.03 10.72
CA ASP A 110 23.29 12.41 10.50
C ASP A 110 22.13 12.77 11.43
N VAL A 111 21.17 11.86 11.63
CA VAL A 111 20.08 12.05 12.61
C VAL A 111 20.62 12.14 14.04
N VAL A 112 21.62 11.31 14.39
CA VAL A 112 22.29 11.36 15.70
C VAL A 112 22.98 12.70 15.92
N GLU A 113 23.70 13.24 14.94
CA GLU A 113 24.38 14.53 15.07
C GLU A 113 23.37 15.69 15.18
N LEU A 114 22.27 15.67 14.44
CA LEU A 114 21.19 16.65 14.60
C LEU A 114 20.58 16.60 16.00
N ALA A 115 20.32 15.41 16.55
CA ALA A 115 19.79 15.25 17.90
C ALA A 115 20.78 15.78 18.95
N LYS A 116 22.09 15.51 18.83
CA LYS A 116 23.15 16.08 19.68
C LYS A 116 23.22 17.60 19.54
N GLY A 117 22.91 18.13 18.37
CA GLY A 117 22.80 19.57 18.09
C GLY A 117 21.59 20.24 18.73
N GLY A 118 20.65 19.47 19.28
CA GLY A 118 19.47 19.98 19.97
C GLY A 118 18.17 19.88 19.16
N SER A 119 18.18 19.20 18.00
CA SER A 119 16.98 18.95 17.21
C SER A 119 16.01 18.04 17.95
N SER A 120 14.87 18.57 18.37
CA SER A 120 13.82 17.78 19.03
C SER A 120 13.17 16.76 18.09
N ASN A 121 13.06 17.10 16.80
CA ASN A 121 12.52 16.18 15.79
C ASN A 121 13.46 14.99 15.56
N ALA A 122 14.78 15.24 15.46
CA ALA A 122 15.76 14.17 15.33
C ALA A 122 15.78 13.27 16.56
N GLN A 123 15.68 13.86 17.77
CA GLN A 123 15.57 13.08 19.00
C GLN A 123 14.32 12.20 18.99
N ALA A 124 13.16 12.73 18.61
CA ALA A 124 11.90 11.98 18.52
C ALA A 124 11.98 10.82 17.50
N VAL A 125 12.73 10.99 16.41
CA VAL A 125 12.97 9.91 15.43
C VAL A 125 13.81 8.81 16.06
N LEU A 126 14.91 9.14 16.75
CA LEU A 126 15.78 8.15 17.41
C LEU A 126 15.05 7.39 18.52
N GLU A 127 14.23 8.08 19.31
CA GLU A 127 13.42 7.46 20.37
C GLU A 127 12.40 6.48 19.76
N SER A 128 11.74 6.86 18.67
CA SER A 128 10.80 6.02 17.94
C SER A 128 11.47 4.75 17.37
N TRP A 129 12.64 4.90 16.75
CA TRP A 129 13.42 3.76 16.27
C TRP A 129 13.88 2.84 17.40
N ALA A 130 14.34 3.41 18.52
CA ALA A 130 14.75 2.64 19.69
C ALA A 130 13.58 1.87 20.35
N ALA A 131 12.39 2.46 20.35
CA ALA A 131 11.17 1.83 20.84
C ALA A 131 10.58 0.80 19.87
N GLY A 132 11.02 0.78 18.61
CA GLY A 132 10.47 -0.08 17.56
C GLY A 132 9.01 0.28 17.20
N GLU A 133 8.64 1.56 17.29
CA GLU A 133 7.26 2.03 17.04
C GLU A 133 6.76 1.61 15.67
N TRP A 134 7.60 1.65 14.63
CA TRP A 134 7.28 1.18 13.28
C TRP A 134 6.72 -0.26 13.22
N PHE A 135 7.00 -1.05 14.25
CA PHE A 135 6.53 -2.44 14.38
C PHE A 135 5.42 -2.58 15.43
N THR A 136 5.49 -1.82 16.51
CA THR A 136 4.58 -1.93 17.66
C THR A 136 3.39 -0.98 17.62
N ASP A 137 3.53 0.17 16.93
CA ASP A 137 2.45 1.16 16.78
C ASP A 137 1.46 0.69 15.72
N ARG A 138 0.54 -0.18 16.17
CA ARG A 138 -0.52 -0.73 15.33
C ARG A 138 -1.87 -0.26 15.84
N PRO A 139 -2.85 -0.06 14.94
CA PRO A 139 -4.21 0.26 15.34
C PRO A 139 -4.74 -0.81 16.30
N GLU A 140 -5.41 -0.37 17.36
CA GLU A 140 -6.10 -1.31 18.24
C GLU A 140 -7.20 -2.05 17.48
N VAL A 141 -7.33 -3.34 17.75
CA VAL A 141 -8.44 -4.14 17.21
C VAL A 141 -9.74 -3.58 17.79
N PRO A 142 -10.69 -3.14 16.94
CA PRO A 142 -11.93 -2.55 17.43
C PRO A 142 -12.75 -3.58 18.24
N GLU A 143 -13.37 -3.14 19.34
CA GLU A 143 -14.24 -3.99 20.16
C GLU A 143 -15.42 -4.53 19.35
N PHE A 144 -15.92 -3.74 18.42
CA PHE A 144 -17.02 -4.11 17.52
C PHE A 144 -16.68 -3.79 16.07
N LEU A 145 -16.91 -4.75 15.20
CA LEU A 145 -16.75 -4.59 13.75
C LEU A 145 -18.07 -4.93 13.05
N LYS A 146 -18.65 -3.96 12.35
CA LYS A 146 -19.85 -4.17 11.55
C LYS A 146 -19.46 -4.42 10.10
N VAL A 147 -19.72 -5.63 9.61
CA VAL A 147 -19.36 -6.07 8.26
C VAL A 147 -20.53 -6.72 7.56
N VAL A 148 -20.49 -6.74 6.24
CA VAL A 148 -21.30 -7.65 5.44
C VAL A 148 -20.46 -8.87 5.12
N VAL A 149 -21.05 -10.05 5.25
CA VAL A 149 -20.31 -11.32 5.14
C VAL A 149 -20.46 -11.90 3.72
N PHE A 150 -19.33 -12.20 3.09
CA PHE A 150 -19.26 -13.15 1.97
C PHE A 150 -18.77 -14.49 2.50
N LYS A 151 -19.70 -15.48 2.60
CA LYS A 151 -19.39 -16.77 3.20
C LYS A 151 -19.13 -17.84 2.15
N VAL A 152 -18.03 -18.58 2.34
CA VAL A 152 -17.68 -19.79 1.58
C VAL A 152 -17.70 -21.00 2.51
N THR A 153 -18.51 -21.98 2.20
CA THR A 153 -18.61 -23.23 2.99
C THR A 153 -17.56 -24.24 2.58
N GLY A 154 -17.21 -25.11 3.53
CA GLY A 154 -16.23 -26.17 3.31
C GLY A 154 -14.76 -25.64 3.33
N GLU A 155 -13.87 -26.44 2.75
CA GLU A 155 -12.47 -26.08 2.66
C GLU A 155 -12.24 -25.13 1.47
N THR A 156 -11.60 -23.98 1.72
CA THR A 156 -11.11 -23.06 0.70
C THR A 156 -9.59 -23.17 0.66
N ASN A 157 -9.06 -23.75 -0.38
CA ASN A 157 -7.62 -23.85 -0.58
C ASN A 157 -7.08 -22.63 -1.32
N THR A 158 -5.76 -22.51 -1.37
CA THR A 158 -5.11 -21.37 -2.05
C THR A 158 -5.29 -21.39 -3.56
N ASP A 159 -5.60 -22.52 -4.19
CA ASP A 159 -5.88 -22.58 -5.63
C ASP A 159 -7.32 -22.11 -5.95
N ASP A 160 -8.26 -22.19 -5.00
CA ASP A 160 -9.56 -21.53 -5.13
C ASP A 160 -9.41 -19.99 -5.16
N LEU A 161 -8.47 -19.45 -4.38
CA LEU A 161 -8.23 -18.02 -4.25
C LEU A 161 -7.25 -17.48 -5.30
N SER A 162 -6.35 -18.33 -5.79
CA SER A 162 -5.26 -17.96 -6.70
C SER A 162 -4.86 -19.18 -7.55
N PRO A 163 -5.60 -19.52 -8.59
CA PRO A 163 -5.32 -20.67 -9.43
C PRO A 163 -3.95 -20.60 -10.10
N ALA A 164 -3.11 -21.61 -9.90
CA ALA A 164 -1.76 -21.68 -10.45
C ALA A 164 -1.68 -21.49 -11.98
N PRO A 165 -2.62 -22.00 -12.82
CA PRO A 165 -2.59 -21.77 -14.26
C PRO A 165 -2.70 -20.30 -14.68
N ASP A 166 -3.26 -19.43 -13.84
CA ASP A 166 -3.43 -18.01 -14.14
C ASP A 166 -2.21 -17.15 -13.77
N ALA A 167 -1.22 -17.69 -13.06
CA ALA A 167 -0.04 -16.96 -12.61
C ALA A 167 0.79 -16.35 -13.74
N TRP A 168 0.88 -17.01 -14.90
CA TRP A 168 1.65 -16.52 -16.04
C TRP A 168 0.93 -15.49 -16.89
N SER A 169 -0.40 -15.56 -16.95
CA SER A 169 -1.21 -14.66 -17.78
C SER A 169 -1.70 -13.43 -17.04
N ARG A 170 -1.52 -13.37 -15.72
CA ARG A 170 -2.04 -12.34 -14.83
C ARG A 170 -0.94 -11.92 -13.83
N PRO A 171 0.02 -11.08 -14.29
CA PRO A 171 1.26 -10.82 -13.54
C PRO A 171 1.09 -9.85 -12.37
N ASP A 172 0.01 -9.07 -12.32
CA ASP A 172 -0.26 -8.11 -11.24
C ASP A 172 -1.43 -8.56 -10.34
N ILE A 173 -1.53 -7.94 -9.17
CA ILE A 173 -2.54 -8.29 -8.17
C ILE A 173 -3.97 -8.11 -8.70
N PRO A 174 -4.37 -6.97 -9.29
CA PRO A 174 -5.73 -6.78 -9.78
C PRO A 174 -6.13 -7.79 -10.85
N LEU A 175 -5.26 -8.06 -11.83
CA LEU A 175 -5.54 -9.04 -12.88
C LEU A 175 -5.57 -10.45 -12.34
N HIS A 176 -4.66 -10.79 -11.40
CA HIS A 176 -4.64 -12.13 -10.82
C HIS A 176 -5.85 -12.39 -9.93
N ALA A 177 -6.32 -11.40 -9.18
CA ALA A 177 -7.51 -11.50 -8.34
C ALA A 177 -8.78 -11.82 -9.13
N LEU A 178 -8.87 -11.45 -10.42
CA LEU A 178 -9.97 -11.86 -11.30
C LEU A 178 -10.09 -13.39 -11.52
N ALA A 179 -9.07 -14.14 -11.12
CA ALA A 179 -9.09 -15.60 -11.18
C ALA A 179 -9.64 -16.25 -9.90
N MET A 180 -9.90 -15.48 -8.85
CA MET A 180 -10.44 -15.99 -7.58
C MET A 180 -11.77 -16.69 -7.83
N PHE A 181 -11.90 -17.94 -7.35
CA PHE A 181 -13.07 -18.81 -7.57
C PHE A 181 -13.42 -19.07 -9.04
N LYS A 182 -12.46 -18.98 -9.95
CA LYS A 182 -12.64 -19.30 -11.37
C LYS A 182 -12.93 -20.80 -11.61
N MET A 183 -12.40 -21.66 -10.73
CA MET A 183 -12.63 -23.09 -10.82
C MET A 183 -13.93 -23.46 -10.11
N PRO A 184 -14.78 -24.34 -10.72
CA PRO A 184 -15.99 -24.82 -10.07
C PRO A 184 -15.67 -25.56 -8.78
N ARG A 185 -16.48 -25.34 -7.76
CA ARG A 185 -16.42 -26.08 -6.50
C ARG A 185 -17.83 -26.24 -5.90
N ASP A 186 -17.97 -27.13 -4.94
CA ASP A 186 -19.26 -27.36 -4.28
C ASP A 186 -19.82 -26.08 -3.66
N GLY A 187 -21.02 -25.70 -4.05
CA GLY A 187 -21.72 -24.52 -3.56
C GLY A 187 -21.28 -23.19 -4.17
N ILE A 188 -20.32 -23.20 -5.09
CA ILE A 188 -19.87 -21.99 -5.80
C ILE A 188 -19.76 -22.29 -7.30
N GLU A 189 -20.57 -21.57 -8.07
CA GLU A 189 -20.49 -21.57 -9.52
C GLU A 189 -19.69 -20.33 -9.97
N PRO A 190 -18.67 -20.48 -10.83
CA PRO A 190 -17.87 -19.36 -11.33
C PRO A 190 -18.69 -18.30 -12.04
N ASP A 191 -18.17 -17.06 -12.05
CA ASP A 191 -18.79 -15.96 -12.80
C ASP A 191 -18.79 -16.25 -14.30
N ALA A 192 -19.94 -16.02 -14.93
CA ALA A 192 -20.15 -16.12 -16.37
C ALA A 192 -21.09 -15.01 -16.86
N PRO A 193 -21.25 -14.78 -18.18
CA PRO A 193 -22.15 -13.73 -18.68
C PRO A 193 -23.58 -13.80 -18.13
N SER A 194 -24.11 -14.99 -17.93
CA SER A 194 -25.46 -15.25 -17.39
C SER A 194 -25.48 -15.76 -15.94
N VAL A 195 -24.32 -15.83 -15.28
CA VAL A 195 -24.18 -16.35 -13.91
C VAL A 195 -23.60 -15.27 -13.00
N THR A 196 -24.28 -15.03 -11.88
CA THR A 196 -23.78 -14.20 -10.79
C THR A 196 -22.97 -15.08 -9.85
N GLY A 197 -21.70 -15.25 -10.17
CA GLY A 197 -20.75 -15.99 -9.35
C GLY A 197 -20.15 -15.16 -8.23
N PRO A 198 -19.04 -15.64 -7.61
CA PRO A 198 -18.46 -15.05 -6.40
C PRO A 198 -18.05 -13.59 -6.56
N LEU A 199 -17.40 -13.22 -7.64
CA LEU A 199 -16.87 -11.86 -7.80
C LEU A 199 -17.99 -10.84 -7.96
N LYS A 200 -18.99 -11.13 -8.80
CA LYS A 200 -20.17 -10.27 -8.94
C LYS A 200 -20.99 -10.18 -7.65
N GLN A 201 -21.05 -11.26 -6.85
CA GLN A 201 -21.69 -11.22 -5.52
C GLN A 201 -20.94 -10.30 -4.57
N ILE A 202 -19.60 -10.35 -4.54
CA ILE A 202 -18.78 -9.47 -3.71
C ILE A 202 -18.98 -8.02 -4.12
N GLU A 203 -18.97 -7.71 -5.41
CA GLU A 203 -19.22 -6.35 -5.92
C GLU A 203 -20.59 -5.84 -5.49
N ALA A 204 -21.65 -6.63 -5.66
CA ALA A 204 -22.99 -6.27 -5.22
C ALA A 204 -23.12 -6.09 -3.70
N ILE A 205 -22.31 -6.80 -2.91
CA ILE A 205 -22.26 -6.62 -1.45
C ILE A 205 -21.55 -5.30 -1.10
N LYS A 206 -20.48 -4.95 -1.80
CA LYS A 206 -19.75 -3.68 -1.59
C LYS A 206 -20.62 -2.44 -1.82
N GLU A 207 -21.57 -2.49 -2.75
CA GLU A 207 -22.52 -1.40 -3.01
C GLU A 207 -23.35 -1.02 -1.77
N LYS A 208 -23.41 -1.86 -0.74
CA LYS A 208 -24.08 -1.55 0.53
C LYS A 208 -23.31 -0.56 1.41
N GLY A 209 -22.08 -0.19 1.03
CA GLY A 209 -21.28 0.82 1.72
C GLY A 209 -20.75 0.37 3.10
N LEU A 210 -20.70 -0.93 3.37
CA LEU A 210 -20.11 -1.50 4.58
C LEU A 210 -18.87 -2.32 4.21
N PRO A 211 -17.87 -2.43 5.10
CA PRO A 211 -16.76 -3.35 4.91
C PRO A 211 -17.26 -4.78 4.68
N VAL A 212 -16.66 -5.48 3.74
CA VAL A 212 -17.01 -6.88 3.44
C VAL A 212 -15.99 -7.79 4.08
N ALA A 213 -16.47 -8.79 4.83
CA ALA A 213 -15.61 -9.82 5.42
C ALA A 213 -15.66 -11.11 4.59
N PHE A 214 -14.50 -11.70 4.31
CA PHE A 214 -14.41 -13.09 3.86
C PHE A 214 -14.61 -14.01 5.05
N VAL A 215 -15.54 -14.95 4.95
CA VAL A 215 -15.82 -15.93 6.00
C VAL A 215 -15.80 -17.34 5.44
N GLY A 216 -14.97 -18.23 6.00
CA GLY A 216 -14.85 -19.62 5.58
C GLY A 216 -14.87 -20.62 6.73
N ASP A 217 -15.15 -21.88 6.43
CA ASP A 217 -15.08 -22.94 7.44
C ASP A 217 -13.62 -23.37 7.67
N VAL A 218 -12.87 -23.68 6.60
CA VAL A 218 -11.42 -23.92 6.60
C VAL A 218 -10.81 -23.10 5.49
N VAL A 219 -9.84 -22.25 5.81
CA VAL A 219 -9.30 -21.25 4.86
C VAL A 219 -7.80 -21.36 4.69
N GLY A 220 -7.33 -21.28 3.44
CA GLY A 220 -5.94 -21.05 3.11
C GLY A 220 -5.05 -22.29 3.12
N THR A 221 -5.62 -23.49 2.98
CA THR A 221 -4.84 -24.71 2.74
C THR A 221 -4.18 -24.66 1.36
N GLY A 222 -3.04 -25.34 1.18
CA GLY A 222 -2.31 -25.34 -0.09
C GLY A 222 -1.03 -24.48 -0.06
N SER A 223 -0.43 -24.22 -1.22
CA SER A 223 0.92 -23.66 -1.33
C SER A 223 1.00 -22.24 -1.88
N SER A 224 0.02 -21.75 -2.64
CA SER A 224 0.03 -20.44 -3.32
C SER A 224 -0.38 -19.27 -2.39
N ARG A 225 0.17 -19.21 -1.20
CA ARG A 225 -0.33 -18.36 -0.08
C ARG A 225 -0.26 -16.86 -0.36
N LYS A 226 0.88 -16.37 -0.88
CA LYS A 226 1.07 -14.92 -1.12
C LYS A 226 0.07 -14.40 -2.15
N SER A 227 -0.08 -15.07 -3.28
CA SER A 227 -1.04 -14.67 -4.30
C SER A 227 -2.49 -14.83 -3.84
N ALA A 228 -2.79 -15.89 -3.08
CA ALA A 228 -4.11 -16.08 -2.47
C ALA A 228 -4.46 -14.96 -1.48
N THR A 229 -3.51 -14.57 -0.62
CA THR A 229 -3.65 -13.42 0.28
C THR A 229 -3.91 -12.13 -0.49
N ASN A 230 -3.13 -11.86 -1.54
CA ASN A 230 -3.33 -10.68 -2.37
C ASN A 230 -4.70 -10.67 -3.06
N SER A 231 -5.20 -11.83 -3.52
CA SER A 231 -6.55 -11.92 -4.10
C SER A 231 -7.63 -11.63 -3.06
N VAL A 232 -7.51 -12.15 -1.84
CA VAL A 232 -8.45 -11.85 -0.75
C VAL A 232 -8.40 -10.36 -0.42
N LEU A 233 -7.22 -9.79 -0.20
CA LEU A 233 -7.09 -8.36 0.11
C LEU A 233 -7.59 -7.47 -1.02
N TRP A 234 -7.43 -7.88 -2.29
CA TRP A 234 -7.96 -7.11 -3.41
C TRP A 234 -9.48 -6.91 -3.35
N TYR A 235 -10.20 -7.94 -2.90
CA TYR A 235 -11.66 -7.86 -2.78
C TYR A 235 -12.15 -7.40 -1.41
N PHE A 236 -11.41 -7.61 -0.34
CA PHE A 236 -11.88 -7.39 1.03
C PHE A 236 -11.11 -6.34 1.81
N GLY A 237 -10.02 -5.79 1.24
CA GLY A 237 -9.22 -4.72 1.81
C GLY A 237 -9.47 -3.36 1.14
N GLU A 238 -8.78 -2.35 1.65
CA GLU A 238 -8.78 -0.97 1.17
C GLU A 238 -7.45 -0.64 0.48
N ASP A 239 -7.47 0.32 -0.44
CA ASP A 239 -6.27 0.74 -1.14
C ASP A 239 -5.22 1.30 -0.17
N THR A 240 -3.98 0.86 -0.31
CA THR A 240 -2.86 1.38 0.48
C THR A 240 -2.40 2.70 -0.15
N PRO A 241 -2.49 3.83 0.56
CA PRO A 241 -2.13 5.14 0.01
C PRO A 241 -0.70 5.18 -0.53
N GLY A 242 -0.53 5.68 -1.74
CA GLY A 242 0.77 5.79 -2.41
C GLY A 242 1.38 4.48 -2.92
N ILE A 243 0.71 3.34 -2.72
CA ILE A 243 1.17 2.02 -3.21
C ILE A 243 0.15 1.46 -4.20
N PRO A 244 0.40 1.59 -5.50
CA PRO A 244 -0.55 1.17 -6.52
C PRO A 244 -0.78 -0.33 -6.53
N ASN A 245 -2.01 -0.74 -6.85
CA ASN A 245 -2.41 -2.13 -7.02
C ASN A 245 -2.22 -3.02 -5.78
N LYS A 246 -2.15 -2.42 -4.58
CA LYS A 246 -2.04 -3.14 -3.31
C LYS A 246 -3.09 -2.66 -2.31
N ARG A 247 -3.67 -3.60 -1.60
CA ARG A 247 -4.67 -3.37 -0.55
C ARG A 247 -4.28 -4.06 0.75
N ALA A 248 -4.73 -3.49 1.85
CA ALA A 248 -4.55 -4.00 3.22
C ALA A 248 -5.84 -3.81 4.02
N GLY A 249 -5.88 -4.17 5.30
CA GLY A 249 -7.02 -3.94 6.18
C GLY A 249 -8.23 -4.84 5.91
N GLY A 250 -8.06 -5.95 5.20
CA GLY A 250 -9.13 -6.90 4.91
C GLY A 250 -9.53 -7.72 6.13
N VAL A 251 -10.82 -8.06 6.24
CA VAL A 251 -11.35 -8.93 7.30
C VAL A 251 -11.52 -10.34 6.78
N CYS A 252 -10.74 -11.28 7.33
CA CYS A 252 -10.83 -12.70 7.02
C CYS A 252 -11.12 -13.52 8.29
N ILE A 253 -12.26 -14.21 8.33
CA ILE A 253 -12.69 -15.03 9.46
C ILE A 253 -12.76 -16.48 9.01
N GLY A 254 -12.07 -17.37 9.72
CA GLY A 254 -12.09 -18.80 9.46
C GLY A 254 -12.50 -19.59 10.70
N GLY A 255 -13.30 -20.63 10.54
CA GLY A 255 -13.48 -21.65 11.59
C GLY A 255 -12.14 -22.34 11.91
N LYS A 256 -11.34 -22.55 10.86
CA LYS A 256 -9.91 -22.87 10.91
C LYS A 256 -9.18 -22.09 9.81
N VAL A 257 -8.00 -21.56 10.13
CA VAL A 257 -7.12 -20.90 9.14
C VAL A 257 -5.81 -21.65 9.12
N ALA A 258 -5.32 -22.00 7.92
CA ALA A 258 -4.04 -22.68 7.78
C ALA A 258 -2.91 -21.78 8.33
N PRO A 259 -1.99 -22.27 9.18
CA PRO A 259 -1.07 -21.42 9.94
C PRO A 259 -0.21 -20.51 9.06
N ILE A 260 0.30 -21.03 7.94
CA ILE A 260 1.15 -20.22 7.05
C ILE A 260 0.31 -19.19 6.27
N PHE A 261 -0.93 -19.51 5.92
CA PHE A 261 -1.83 -18.54 5.32
C PHE A 261 -2.19 -17.42 6.31
N TYR A 262 -2.46 -17.78 7.57
CA TYR A 262 -2.71 -16.83 8.65
C TYR A 262 -1.55 -15.82 8.79
N ASN A 263 -0.32 -16.33 8.96
CA ASN A 263 0.85 -15.45 9.07
C ASN A 263 1.05 -14.56 7.83
N THR A 264 0.79 -15.11 6.63
CA THR A 264 0.91 -14.32 5.40
C THR A 264 -0.17 -13.23 5.29
N MET A 265 -1.39 -13.49 5.79
CA MET A 265 -2.46 -12.49 5.86
C MET A 265 -2.10 -11.38 6.84
N GLU A 266 -1.60 -11.74 8.03
CA GLU A 266 -1.12 -10.79 9.04
C GLU A 266 0.03 -9.92 8.49
N ASP A 267 1.04 -10.53 7.88
CA ASP A 267 2.18 -9.81 7.25
C ASP A 267 1.73 -8.87 6.11
N ALA A 268 0.63 -9.20 5.46
CA ALA A 268 0.07 -8.39 4.36
C ALA A 268 -0.92 -7.31 4.85
N GLY A 269 -1.16 -7.22 6.15
CA GLY A 269 -2.00 -6.20 6.77
C GLY A 269 -3.50 -6.54 6.77
N ALA A 270 -3.86 -7.82 6.91
CA ALA A 270 -5.25 -8.27 7.06
C ALA A 270 -5.68 -8.30 8.54
#